data_f7507fe5e0d3736a288ecdd59274a474
#
_entry.id   f7507fe5e0d3736a288ecdd59274a474
#
_cell.length_a   1.000
_cell.length_b   1.000
_cell.length_c   1.000
_cell.angle_alpha   90.00
_cell.angle_beta   90.00
_cell.angle_gamma   90.00
#
_symmetry.space_group_name_H-M   'P 1'
#
loop_
_entity.id
_entity.type
_entity.pdbx_description
1 polymer ?
#
loop_
_entity_poly.entity_id
_entity_poly.type
_entity_poly.pdbx_seq_one_letter_code
_entity_poly.pdbx_strand_id
1 'polypeptide(L)'
;MKQVEVFGLAGIGEVGAGDSIGKLIVDACSRNHVVLESDDVLVIAQKIVSKSEGRLFPLDVVLVSDYARELARELDKDPAVVELILSESQRIVRKGGRAMIVETHHGFVCANAGVDCSNVGLGKAALLPKDPDASARKIRREIQKLMRVSPAIIISDSFGRAWRLGTVDVAVGIAGFKPIKDERGTKDRYGYELRAAVTAIADEIASAAELVMRKKDAVPVVVVRGCEIEKEEGSAKDLLRPEAEDLFR
;
A
#
# COMPACT_ATOMS: atom_id res chain seq x y z
N MET A 1 -20.12 -23.04 -0.44
CA MET A 1 -18.64 -23.20 -0.47
C MET A 1 -18.08 -21.80 -0.29
N LYS A 2 -17.15 -21.58 0.66
CA LYS A 2 -16.45 -20.30 0.75
C LYS A 2 -15.32 -20.31 -0.29
N GLN A 3 -15.26 -19.29 -1.14
CA GLN A 3 -14.27 -19.17 -2.22
C GLN A 3 -13.84 -17.72 -2.30
N VAL A 4 -12.54 -17.50 -2.55
CA VAL A 4 -11.97 -16.18 -2.87
C VAL A 4 -11.32 -16.28 -4.24
N GLU A 5 -11.63 -15.33 -5.10
CA GLU A 5 -11.04 -15.19 -6.43
C GLU A 5 -10.14 -13.96 -6.46
N VAL A 6 -8.96 -14.09 -7.07
CA VAL A 6 -7.99 -13.01 -7.21
C VAL A 6 -7.60 -12.90 -8.67
N PHE A 7 -7.86 -11.78 -9.32
CA PHE A 7 -7.55 -11.59 -10.73
C PHE A 7 -7.15 -10.14 -11.05
N GLY A 8 -6.18 -10.00 -11.94
CA GLY A 8 -5.59 -8.71 -12.31
C GLY A 8 -6.32 -8.03 -13.45
N LEU A 9 -6.33 -6.70 -13.44
CA LEU A 9 -6.79 -5.88 -14.54
C LEU A 9 -5.61 -5.53 -15.45
N ALA A 10 -5.55 -6.16 -16.61
CA ALA A 10 -4.51 -5.90 -17.60
C ALA A 10 -4.76 -4.60 -18.39
N GLY A 11 -3.70 -4.08 -19.03
CA GLY A 11 -3.81 -2.94 -19.95
C GLY A 11 -3.96 -1.57 -19.28
N ILE A 12 -3.62 -1.43 -18.00
CA ILE A 12 -3.39 -0.13 -17.40
C ILE A 12 -2.01 0.32 -17.87
N GLY A 13 -1.99 1.35 -18.71
CA GLY A 13 -0.75 1.91 -19.28
C GLY A 13 0.08 2.70 -18.27
N GLU A 14 1.07 3.43 -18.77
CA GLU A 14 1.85 4.35 -17.93
C GLU A 14 0.94 5.44 -17.35
N VAL A 15 1.08 5.70 -16.06
CA VAL A 15 0.30 6.70 -15.32
C VAL A 15 1.11 7.97 -15.18
N GLY A 16 0.53 9.10 -15.56
CA GLY A 16 1.10 10.43 -15.42
C GLY A 16 0.48 11.25 -14.30
N ALA A 17 1.12 12.38 -13.95
CA ALA A 17 0.58 13.30 -12.97
C ALA A 17 -0.76 13.89 -13.44
N GLY A 18 -1.77 13.86 -12.57
CA GLY A 18 -3.12 14.32 -12.86
C GLY A 18 -4.08 13.26 -13.42
N ASP A 19 -3.60 12.07 -13.78
CA ASP A 19 -4.47 11.00 -14.26
C ASP A 19 -5.47 10.56 -13.18
N SER A 20 -6.71 10.27 -13.59
CA SER A 20 -7.73 9.70 -12.69
C SER A 20 -7.56 8.18 -12.62
N ILE A 21 -7.09 7.68 -11.48
CA ILE A 21 -6.94 6.24 -11.24
C ILE A 21 -8.29 5.51 -11.34
N GLY A 22 -9.36 6.11 -10.81
CA GLY A 22 -10.69 5.50 -10.91
C GLY A 22 -11.16 5.34 -12.37
N LYS A 23 -10.88 6.33 -13.23
CA LYS A 23 -11.19 6.23 -14.67
C LYS A 23 -10.35 5.15 -15.35
N LEU A 24 -9.04 5.09 -15.07
CA LEU A 24 -8.15 4.06 -15.64
C LEU A 24 -8.62 2.65 -15.26
N ILE A 25 -9.10 2.46 -14.02
CA ILE A 25 -9.66 1.19 -13.55
C ILE A 25 -10.94 0.84 -14.32
N VAL A 26 -11.87 1.79 -14.47
CA VAL A 26 -13.12 1.58 -15.22
C VAL A 26 -12.84 1.22 -16.67
N ASP A 27 -11.91 1.92 -17.33
CA ASP A 27 -11.49 1.63 -18.69
C ASP A 27 -10.83 0.24 -18.80
N ALA A 28 -10.04 -0.15 -17.79
CA ALA A 28 -9.43 -1.48 -17.73
C ALA A 28 -10.49 -2.58 -17.51
N CYS A 29 -11.47 -2.37 -16.64
CA CYS A 29 -12.60 -3.30 -16.47
C CYS A 29 -13.33 -3.56 -17.79
N SER A 30 -13.62 -2.51 -18.56
CA SER A 30 -14.26 -2.62 -19.85
C SER A 30 -13.43 -3.44 -20.85
N ARG A 31 -12.13 -3.21 -20.93
CA ARG A 31 -11.21 -3.96 -21.81
C ARG A 31 -11.06 -5.43 -21.40
N ASN A 32 -11.11 -5.73 -20.12
CA ASN A 32 -10.98 -7.10 -19.59
C ASN A 32 -12.34 -7.82 -19.45
N HIS A 33 -13.44 -7.20 -19.86
CA HIS A 33 -14.81 -7.72 -19.67
C HIS A 33 -15.13 -8.07 -18.22
N VAL A 34 -14.59 -7.29 -17.28
CA VAL A 34 -14.84 -7.45 -15.85
C VAL A 34 -15.96 -6.54 -15.40
N VAL A 35 -16.98 -7.13 -14.79
CA VAL A 35 -18.05 -6.38 -14.10
C VAL A 35 -17.68 -6.31 -12.62
N LEU A 36 -17.43 -5.08 -12.13
CA LEU A 36 -17.17 -4.86 -10.70
C LEU A 36 -18.47 -4.98 -9.89
N GLU A 37 -18.35 -5.53 -8.71
CA GLU A 37 -19.40 -5.65 -7.71
C GLU A 37 -19.10 -4.79 -6.48
N SER A 38 -20.14 -4.40 -5.74
CA SER A 38 -19.94 -3.61 -4.52
C SER A 38 -19.29 -4.41 -3.37
N ASP A 39 -19.21 -5.73 -3.50
CA ASP A 39 -18.55 -6.63 -2.56
C ASP A 39 -17.10 -6.95 -2.93
N ASP A 40 -16.64 -6.44 -4.09
CA ASP A 40 -15.26 -6.58 -4.50
C ASP A 40 -14.34 -5.69 -3.65
N VAL A 41 -13.09 -6.13 -3.49
CA VAL A 41 -11.98 -5.32 -2.98
C VAL A 41 -11.01 -5.08 -4.12
N LEU A 42 -10.74 -3.82 -4.44
CA LEU A 42 -9.71 -3.43 -5.40
C LEU A 42 -8.41 -3.15 -4.66
N VAL A 43 -7.37 -3.92 -4.98
CA VAL A 43 -6.02 -3.67 -4.50
C VAL A 43 -5.23 -2.95 -5.58
N ILE A 44 -4.67 -1.81 -5.24
CA ILE A 44 -4.01 -0.87 -6.16
C ILE A 44 -2.59 -0.65 -5.70
N ALA A 45 -1.60 -0.91 -6.54
CA ALA A 45 -0.21 -0.62 -6.24
C ALA A 45 -0.02 0.88 -5.95
N GLN A 46 0.57 1.22 -4.80
CA GLN A 46 0.80 2.60 -4.39
C GLN A 46 1.49 3.43 -5.49
N LYS A 47 2.35 2.80 -6.28
CA LYS A 47 3.18 3.49 -7.26
C LYS A 47 2.38 4.20 -8.36
N ILE A 48 1.28 3.61 -8.85
CA ILE A 48 0.44 4.30 -9.84
C ILE A 48 -0.33 5.46 -9.19
N VAL A 49 -0.69 5.36 -7.91
CA VAL A 49 -1.30 6.46 -7.15
C VAL A 49 -0.28 7.58 -6.96
N SER A 50 0.94 7.27 -6.53
CA SER A 50 2.04 8.23 -6.40
C SER A 50 2.34 8.96 -7.70
N LYS A 51 2.38 8.23 -8.84
CA LYS A 51 2.55 8.83 -10.16
C LYS A 51 1.42 9.82 -10.48
N SER A 52 0.17 9.43 -10.25
CA SER A 52 -0.99 10.29 -10.52
C SER A 52 -1.01 11.56 -9.65
N GLU A 53 -0.44 11.50 -8.46
CA GLU A 53 -0.33 12.62 -7.52
C GLU A 53 0.94 13.47 -7.71
N GLY A 54 1.74 13.18 -8.75
CA GLY A 54 2.99 13.90 -9.00
C GLY A 54 4.07 13.66 -7.95
N ARG A 55 4.03 12.49 -7.28
CA ARG A 55 5.01 12.10 -6.25
C ARG A 55 6.24 11.40 -6.84
N LEU A 56 6.59 11.73 -8.08
CA LEU A 56 7.85 11.34 -8.73
C LEU A 56 8.84 12.48 -8.67
N PHE A 57 10.03 12.23 -8.16
CA PHE A 57 11.09 13.22 -8.00
C PHE A 57 12.31 12.84 -8.83
N PRO A 58 12.77 13.72 -9.76
CA PRO A 58 14.08 13.58 -10.39
C PRO A 58 15.17 13.72 -9.32
N LEU A 59 16.14 12.81 -9.31
CA LEU A 59 17.20 12.80 -8.29
C LEU A 59 18.23 13.92 -8.48
N ASP A 60 18.40 14.38 -9.70
CA ASP A 60 19.34 15.43 -10.07
C ASP A 60 18.98 16.85 -9.57
N VAL A 61 17.70 17.07 -9.22
CA VAL A 61 17.22 18.35 -8.67
C VAL A 61 17.08 18.34 -7.14
N VAL A 62 17.36 17.21 -6.48
CA VAL A 62 17.25 17.11 -5.02
C VAL A 62 18.42 17.85 -4.35
N LEU A 63 18.10 18.81 -3.49
CA LEU A 63 19.07 19.51 -2.68
C LEU A 63 19.51 18.61 -1.52
N VAL A 64 20.71 18.10 -1.62
CA VAL A 64 21.24 17.11 -0.66
C VAL A 64 21.94 17.81 0.51
N SER A 65 21.49 17.54 1.73
CA SER A 65 22.13 18.01 2.97
C SER A 65 23.45 17.26 3.26
N ASP A 66 24.32 17.84 4.10
CA ASP A 66 25.56 17.16 4.52
C ASP A 66 25.26 15.90 5.33
N TYR A 67 24.19 15.92 6.12
CA TYR A 67 23.74 14.76 6.88
C TYR A 67 23.31 13.60 5.96
N ALA A 68 22.57 13.90 4.89
CA ALA A 68 22.21 12.88 3.90
C ALA A 68 23.43 12.32 3.17
N ARG A 69 24.45 13.16 2.88
CA ARG A 69 25.72 12.70 2.28
C ARG A 69 26.49 11.74 3.20
N GLU A 70 26.51 12.04 4.50
CA GLU A 70 27.15 11.17 5.49
C GLU A 70 26.44 9.81 5.60
N LEU A 71 25.12 9.82 5.77
CA LEU A 71 24.32 8.60 5.80
C LEU A 71 24.39 7.79 4.50
N ALA A 72 24.46 8.46 3.37
CA ALA A 72 24.57 7.80 2.06
C ALA A 72 25.88 7.00 1.95
N ARG A 73 27.01 7.55 2.46
CA ARG A 73 28.29 6.83 2.51
C ARG A 73 28.20 5.62 3.46
N GLU A 74 27.59 5.80 4.65
CA GLU A 74 27.41 4.71 5.63
C GLU A 74 26.58 3.57 5.06
N LEU A 75 25.52 3.88 4.29
CA LEU A 75 24.54 2.93 3.80
C LEU A 75 24.79 2.43 2.36
N ASP A 76 25.85 2.90 1.71
CA ASP A 76 26.15 2.65 0.29
C ASP A 76 24.92 2.94 -0.60
N LYS A 77 24.39 4.17 -0.50
CA LYS A 77 23.21 4.65 -1.21
C LYS A 77 23.48 5.95 -1.98
N ASP A 78 22.61 6.26 -2.92
CA ASP A 78 22.55 7.57 -3.57
C ASP A 78 22.18 8.65 -2.54
N PRO A 79 22.95 9.75 -2.40
CA PRO A 79 22.66 10.81 -1.45
C PRO A 79 21.29 11.50 -1.67
N ALA A 80 20.85 11.64 -2.92
CA ALA A 80 19.54 12.22 -3.22
C ALA A 80 18.39 11.30 -2.77
N VAL A 81 18.56 9.98 -2.91
CA VAL A 81 17.60 9.02 -2.38
C VAL A 81 17.55 9.09 -0.85
N VAL A 82 18.69 9.21 -0.18
CA VAL A 82 18.74 9.35 1.29
C VAL A 82 18.06 10.64 1.74
N GLU A 83 18.27 11.76 1.04
CA GLU A 83 17.58 13.02 1.34
C GLU A 83 16.04 12.87 1.23
N LEU A 84 15.56 12.22 0.16
CA LEU A 84 14.12 11.94 0.01
C LEU A 84 13.58 11.03 1.12
N ILE A 85 14.35 10.02 1.55
CA ILE A 85 13.96 9.16 2.69
C ILE A 85 13.84 10.00 3.96
N LEU A 86 14.81 10.88 4.24
CA LEU A 86 14.78 11.75 5.41
C LEU A 86 13.59 12.71 5.37
N SER A 87 13.29 13.30 4.20
CA SER A 87 12.16 14.22 4.03
C SER A 87 10.80 13.57 4.24
N GLU A 88 10.67 12.25 4.07
CA GLU A 88 9.45 11.47 4.28
C GLU A 88 9.39 10.78 5.66
N SER A 89 10.39 11.03 6.51
CA SER A 89 10.55 10.36 7.81
C SER A 89 10.33 11.31 8.98
N GLN A 90 9.62 10.85 10.00
CA GLN A 90 9.58 11.52 11.31
C GLN A 90 10.85 11.22 12.11
N ARG A 91 11.30 9.97 12.08
CA ARG A 91 12.53 9.54 12.77
C ARG A 91 13.14 8.29 12.15
N ILE A 92 14.43 8.12 12.36
CA ILE A 92 15.13 6.87 12.05
C ILE A 92 14.97 5.93 13.23
N VAL A 93 14.37 4.75 12.98
CA VAL A 93 14.19 3.70 13.98
C VAL A 93 15.43 2.83 14.07
N ARG A 94 16.00 2.41 12.92
CA ARG A 94 17.19 1.57 12.86
C ARG A 94 17.93 1.72 11.53
N LYS A 95 19.25 1.60 11.58
CA LYS A 95 20.13 1.52 10.40
C LYS A 95 20.83 0.16 10.41
N GLY A 96 21.03 -0.45 9.24
CA GLY A 96 21.81 -1.67 9.11
C GLY A 96 21.92 -2.16 7.68
N GLY A 97 23.10 -2.58 7.28
CA GLY A 97 23.40 -2.91 5.89
C GLY A 97 23.10 -1.73 4.97
N ARG A 98 22.31 -1.97 3.91
CA ARG A 98 21.87 -0.94 2.98
C ARG A 98 20.45 -0.42 3.28
N ALA A 99 19.85 -0.80 4.40
CA ALA A 99 18.49 -0.42 4.76
C ALA A 99 18.47 0.61 5.89
N MET A 100 17.59 1.58 5.77
CA MET A 100 17.23 2.51 6.82
C MET A 100 15.77 2.28 7.18
N ILE A 101 15.52 1.76 8.37
CA ILE A 101 14.17 1.59 8.90
C ILE A 101 13.78 2.90 9.54
N VAL A 102 12.70 3.47 9.08
CA VAL A 102 12.22 4.77 9.53
C VAL A 102 10.74 4.71 9.87
N GLU A 103 10.30 5.63 10.71
CA GLU A 103 8.88 5.95 10.87
C GLU A 103 8.53 7.09 9.92
N THR A 104 7.58 6.85 9.04
CA THR A 104 7.11 7.84 8.06
C THR A 104 6.18 8.88 8.71
N HIS A 105 5.89 9.98 8.02
CA HIS A 105 4.86 10.95 8.45
C HIS A 105 3.46 10.34 8.55
N HIS A 106 3.20 9.20 7.90
CA HIS A 106 1.96 8.44 8.02
C HIS A 106 1.89 7.60 9.30
N GLY A 107 3.06 7.37 9.96
CA GLY A 107 3.22 6.48 11.11
C GLY A 107 3.68 5.06 10.74
N PHE A 108 3.88 4.74 9.45
CA PHE A 108 4.39 3.42 9.05
C PHE A 108 5.86 3.27 9.43
N VAL A 109 6.21 2.14 10.04
CA VAL A 109 7.62 1.77 10.27
C VAL A 109 8.06 0.81 9.16
N CYS A 110 8.84 1.33 8.23
CA CYS A 110 9.24 0.58 7.04
C CYS A 110 10.65 0.93 6.56
N ALA A 111 11.15 0.17 5.60
CA ALA A 111 12.44 0.44 4.98
C ALA A 111 12.34 1.65 4.04
N ASN A 112 13.30 2.58 4.19
CA ASN A 112 13.51 3.70 3.28
C ASN A 112 12.26 4.60 3.09
N ALA A 113 11.37 4.70 4.05
CA ALA A 113 10.12 5.48 3.99
C ALA A 113 9.22 5.14 2.79
N GLY A 114 9.32 3.94 2.21
CA GLY A 114 8.62 3.58 0.97
C GLY A 114 9.17 4.29 -0.29
N VAL A 115 10.32 4.99 -0.20
CA VAL A 115 10.99 5.59 -1.36
C VAL A 115 11.52 4.47 -2.26
N ASP A 116 11.06 4.44 -3.51
CA ASP A 116 11.38 3.38 -4.48
C ASP A 116 11.78 3.96 -5.85
N CYS A 117 12.94 3.51 -6.36
CA CYS A 117 13.46 3.87 -7.67
C CYS A 117 13.08 2.87 -8.78
N SER A 118 12.39 1.78 -8.43
CA SER A 118 11.99 0.76 -9.40
C SER A 118 10.71 1.16 -10.17
N ASN A 119 10.64 0.85 -11.47
CA ASN A 119 9.47 1.12 -12.33
C ASN A 119 9.01 2.60 -12.39
N VAL A 120 9.94 3.55 -12.20
CA VAL A 120 9.66 5.00 -12.24
C VAL A 120 10.51 5.75 -13.26
N GLY A 121 11.33 5.04 -14.03
CA GLY A 121 12.32 5.60 -14.96
C GLY A 121 13.67 5.86 -14.30
N LEU A 122 14.72 5.91 -15.11
CA LEU A 122 16.08 6.14 -14.61
C LEU A 122 16.19 7.54 -14.00
N GLY A 123 16.97 7.67 -12.93
CA GLY A 123 17.22 8.95 -12.27
C GLY A 123 16.02 9.54 -11.52
N LYS A 124 15.01 8.75 -11.21
CA LYS A 124 13.82 9.18 -10.46
C LYS A 124 13.53 8.27 -9.27
N ALA A 125 12.84 8.82 -8.27
CA ALA A 125 12.28 8.07 -7.15
C ALA A 125 10.79 8.40 -6.99
N ALA A 126 10.00 7.40 -6.62
CA ALA A 126 8.62 7.57 -6.17
C ALA A 126 8.59 7.65 -4.64
N LEU A 127 7.77 8.54 -4.12
CA LEU A 127 7.42 8.64 -2.71
C LEU A 127 6.00 8.13 -2.51
N LEU A 128 5.64 7.71 -1.30
CA LEU A 128 4.26 7.33 -0.98
C LEU A 128 3.28 8.48 -1.24
N PRO A 129 2.00 8.21 -1.54
CA PRO A 129 0.96 9.24 -1.57
C PRO A 129 0.94 10.02 -0.25
N LYS A 130 0.63 11.32 -0.29
CA LYS A 130 0.64 12.15 0.94
C LYS A 130 -0.39 11.71 1.98
N ASP A 131 -1.55 11.28 1.53
CA ASP A 131 -2.62 10.71 2.35
C ASP A 131 -3.22 9.54 1.58
N PRO A 132 -2.69 8.32 1.76
CA PRO A 132 -3.14 7.15 1.01
C PRO A 132 -4.62 6.80 1.26
N ASP A 133 -5.15 7.02 2.46
CA ASP A 133 -6.56 6.81 2.74
C ASP A 133 -7.45 7.81 1.99
N ALA A 134 -7.05 9.09 1.92
CA ALA A 134 -7.77 10.09 1.11
C ALA A 134 -7.73 9.73 -0.37
N SER A 135 -6.61 9.22 -0.86
CA SER A 135 -6.45 8.72 -2.23
C SER A 135 -7.36 7.53 -2.50
N ALA A 136 -7.43 6.55 -1.59
CA ALA A 136 -8.32 5.41 -1.67
C ALA A 136 -9.80 5.86 -1.72
N ARG A 137 -10.21 6.78 -0.83
CA ARG A 137 -11.56 7.38 -0.83
C ARG A 137 -11.87 8.14 -2.13
N LYS A 138 -10.90 8.86 -2.69
CA LYS A 138 -11.05 9.55 -3.98
C LYS A 138 -11.31 8.56 -5.10
N ILE A 139 -10.48 7.53 -5.22
CA ILE A 139 -10.61 6.47 -6.25
C ILE A 139 -11.97 5.77 -6.12
N ARG A 140 -12.38 5.41 -4.90
CA ARG A 140 -13.68 4.80 -4.63
C ARG A 140 -14.84 5.66 -5.12
N ARG A 141 -14.81 6.97 -4.84
CA ARG A 141 -15.84 7.94 -5.31
C ARG A 141 -15.85 8.08 -6.84
N GLU A 142 -14.69 8.06 -7.49
CA GLU A 142 -14.58 8.12 -8.96
C GLU A 142 -15.25 6.89 -9.60
N ILE A 143 -14.95 5.69 -9.10
CA ILE A 143 -15.57 4.43 -9.58
C ILE A 143 -17.08 4.45 -9.33
N GLN A 144 -17.54 4.85 -8.15
CA GLN A 144 -18.96 4.96 -7.82
C GLN A 144 -19.73 5.87 -8.78
N LYS A 145 -19.13 7.02 -9.16
CA LYS A 145 -19.74 7.94 -10.12
C LYS A 145 -19.86 7.34 -11.51
N LEU A 146 -18.86 6.56 -11.95
CA LEU A 146 -18.78 6.03 -13.31
C LEU A 146 -19.54 4.71 -13.49
N MET A 147 -19.51 3.82 -12.50
CA MET A 147 -20.05 2.46 -12.60
C MET A 147 -21.26 2.21 -11.70
N ARG A 148 -21.60 3.12 -10.79
CA ARG A 148 -22.70 2.96 -9.82
C ARG A 148 -22.49 1.81 -8.83
N VAL A 149 -21.26 1.30 -8.71
CA VAL A 149 -20.81 0.34 -7.69
C VAL A 149 -19.78 0.98 -6.78
N SER A 150 -19.66 0.49 -5.55
CA SER A 150 -18.81 1.09 -4.53
C SER A 150 -17.92 0.03 -3.86
N PRO A 151 -16.96 -0.55 -4.60
CA PRO A 151 -16.07 -1.56 -4.05
C PRO A 151 -15.22 -0.99 -2.91
N ALA A 152 -14.69 -1.86 -2.06
CA ALA A 152 -13.65 -1.49 -1.13
C ALA A 152 -12.32 -1.25 -1.87
N ILE A 153 -11.49 -0.34 -1.34
CA ILE A 153 -10.19 0.00 -1.94
C ILE A 153 -9.07 -0.25 -0.93
N ILE A 154 -8.01 -0.90 -1.39
CA ILE A 154 -6.72 -0.99 -0.72
C ILE A 154 -5.68 -0.37 -1.65
N ILE A 155 -4.85 0.53 -1.13
CA ILE A 155 -3.58 0.91 -1.75
C ILE A 155 -2.51 0.09 -1.04
N SER A 156 -1.73 -0.70 -1.79
CA SER A 156 -0.71 -1.60 -1.23
C SER A 156 0.71 -1.16 -1.55
N ASP A 157 1.63 -1.50 -0.65
CA ASP A 157 3.07 -1.40 -0.87
C ASP A 157 3.80 -2.61 -0.30
N SER A 158 4.98 -2.93 -0.84
CA SER A 158 5.77 -4.11 -0.44
C SER A 158 6.67 -3.79 0.75
N PHE A 159 6.35 -4.32 1.92
CA PHE A 159 7.14 -4.13 3.14
C PHE A 159 7.98 -5.35 3.49
N GLY A 160 9.19 -5.10 4.00
CA GLY A 160 9.98 -6.12 4.69
C GLY A 160 9.33 -6.52 6.02
N ARG A 161 9.66 -7.70 6.49
CA ARG A 161 9.12 -8.25 7.75
C ARG A 161 10.22 -8.51 8.74
N ALA A 162 10.05 -8.06 9.98
CA ALA A 162 10.93 -8.46 11.07
C ALA A 162 10.95 -9.99 11.19
N TRP A 163 12.14 -10.58 11.42
CA TRP A 163 12.39 -12.02 11.66
C TRP A 163 12.08 -12.96 10.49
N ARG A 164 11.69 -12.48 9.33
CA ARG A 164 11.41 -13.29 8.15
C ARG A 164 12.03 -12.70 6.89
N LEU A 165 12.55 -13.55 6.02
CA LEU A 165 13.03 -13.13 4.70
C LEU A 165 11.85 -12.86 3.74
N GLY A 166 12.10 -12.01 2.76
CA GLY A 166 11.13 -11.61 1.74
C GLY A 166 10.24 -10.45 2.19
N THR A 167 9.61 -9.82 1.21
CA THR A 167 8.58 -8.81 1.39
C THR A 167 7.19 -9.43 1.26
N VAL A 168 6.19 -8.74 1.78
CA VAL A 168 4.78 -8.96 1.46
C VAL A 168 4.14 -7.61 1.20
N ASP A 169 3.08 -7.58 0.40
CA ASP A 169 2.29 -6.37 0.28
C ASP A 169 1.43 -6.17 1.52
N VAL A 170 1.39 -4.94 1.98
CA VAL A 170 0.57 -4.48 3.10
C VAL A 170 -0.29 -3.29 2.68
N ALA A 171 -1.41 -3.09 3.37
CA ALA A 171 -2.29 -1.96 3.12
C ALA A 171 -1.68 -0.67 3.68
N VAL A 172 -1.43 0.31 2.82
CA VAL A 172 -0.98 1.65 3.20
C VAL A 172 -2.07 2.70 3.05
N GLY A 173 -3.18 2.38 2.37
CA GLY A 173 -4.35 3.24 2.26
C GLY A 173 -5.62 2.42 2.07
N ILE A 174 -6.72 2.81 2.71
CA ILE A 174 -7.96 2.01 2.78
C ILE A 174 -9.18 2.92 2.60
N ALA A 175 -10.23 2.39 1.97
CA ALA A 175 -11.54 3.01 1.94
C ALA A 175 -12.66 1.96 1.82
N GLY A 176 -13.72 2.14 2.61
CA GLY A 176 -14.99 1.42 2.49
C GLY A 176 -15.10 0.12 3.27
N PHE A 177 -14.12 -0.21 4.14
CA PHE A 177 -14.22 -1.34 5.05
C PHE A 177 -13.26 -1.19 6.25
N LYS A 178 -13.52 -1.95 7.33
CA LYS A 178 -12.60 -2.05 8.47
C LYS A 178 -11.41 -2.95 8.15
N PRO A 179 -10.16 -2.50 8.37
CA PRO A 179 -8.96 -3.28 8.03
C PRO A 179 -8.68 -4.45 8.98
N ILE A 180 -9.28 -4.43 10.15
CA ILE A 180 -9.09 -5.44 11.20
C ILE A 180 -10.41 -6.18 11.41
N LYS A 181 -10.34 -7.51 11.40
CA LYS A 181 -11.40 -8.40 11.85
C LYS A 181 -11.11 -8.82 13.28
N ASP A 182 -11.93 -8.33 14.21
CA ASP A 182 -11.80 -8.65 15.65
C ASP A 182 -12.86 -9.69 16.04
N GLU A 183 -12.43 -10.90 16.35
CA GLU A 183 -13.29 -12.00 16.78
C GLU A 183 -13.14 -12.31 18.27
N ARG A 184 -12.50 -11.42 19.04
CA ARG A 184 -12.38 -11.59 20.50
C ARG A 184 -13.75 -11.59 21.16
N GLY A 185 -13.93 -12.44 22.18
CA GLY A 185 -15.20 -12.63 22.88
C GLY A 185 -16.20 -13.55 22.15
N THR A 186 -15.93 -13.94 20.90
CA THR A 186 -16.71 -14.96 20.21
C THR A 186 -16.29 -16.37 20.67
N LYS A 187 -17.08 -17.38 20.37
CA LYS A 187 -16.76 -18.79 20.73
C LYS A 187 -16.44 -19.61 19.49
N ASP A 188 -15.43 -20.46 19.62
CA ASP A 188 -15.17 -21.48 18.61
C ASP A 188 -16.25 -22.58 18.62
N ARG A 189 -16.15 -23.56 17.69
CA ARG A 189 -17.11 -24.66 17.56
C ARG A 189 -17.23 -25.58 18.80
N TYR A 190 -16.28 -25.48 19.72
CA TYR A 190 -16.26 -26.24 20.96
C TYR A 190 -16.66 -25.42 22.18
N GLY A 191 -17.02 -24.16 22.01
CA GLY A 191 -17.44 -23.24 23.07
C GLY A 191 -16.29 -22.50 23.75
N TYR A 192 -15.04 -22.64 23.27
CA TYR A 192 -13.89 -21.89 23.80
C TYR A 192 -13.96 -20.42 23.36
N GLU A 193 -13.86 -19.49 24.30
CA GLU A 193 -13.86 -18.05 24.03
C GLU A 193 -12.54 -17.61 23.41
N LEU A 194 -12.61 -17.01 22.20
CA LEU A 194 -11.47 -16.47 21.50
C LEU A 194 -10.98 -15.18 22.15
N ARG A 195 -9.77 -15.17 22.71
CA ARG A 195 -9.23 -14.03 23.47
C ARG A 195 -8.23 -13.19 22.66
N ALA A 196 -7.68 -13.72 21.59
CA ALA A 196 -6.61 -13.10 20.80
C ALA A 196 -6.84 -13.19 19.28
N ALA A 197 -8.07 -13.50 18.84
CA ALA A 197 -8.39 -13.65 17.43
C ALA A 197 -8.62 -12.28 16.79
N VAL A 198 -7.54 -11.65 16.36
CA VAL A 198 -7.54 -10.37 15.64
C VAL A 198 -6.74 -10.56 14.36
N THR A 199 -7.39 -10.34 13.21
CA THR A 199 -6.80 -10.54 11.88
C THR A 199 -6.69 -9.21 11.15
N ALA A 200 -5.52 -8.90 10.61
CA ALA A 200 -5.29 -7.77 9.73
C ALA A 200 -5.79 -8.12 8.31
N ILE A 201 -7.11 -8.17 8.14
CA ILE A 201 -7.74 -8.66 6.90
C ILE A 201 -7.31 -7.84 5.67
N ALA A 202 -7.04 -6.54 5.83
CA ALA A 202 -6.56 -5.71 4.74
C ALA A 202 -5.17 -6.13 4.25
N ASP A 203 -4.26 -6.51 5.16
CA ASP A 203 -2.92 -6.97 4.80
C ASP A 203 -2.97 -8.37 4.17
N GLU A 204 -3.85 -9.26 4.63
CA GLU A 204 -4.05 -10.57 4.00
C GLU A 204 -4.55 -10.42 2.56
N ILE A 205 -5.52 -9.53 2.31
CA ILE A 205 -6.02 -9.23 0.97
C ILE A 205 -4.94 -8.59 0.09
N ALA A 206 -4.17 -7.63 0.62
CA ALA A 206 -3.06 -7.00 -0.09
C ALA A 206 -1.99 -8.03 -0.49
N SER A 207 -1.60 -8.90 0.45
CA SER A 207 -0.64 -9.98 0.19
C SER A 207 -1.14 -11.01 -0.82
N ALA A 208 -2.44 -11.35 -0.81
CA ALA A 208 -3.03 -12.25 -1.80
C ALA A 208 -3.02 -11.62 -3.20
N ALA A 209 -3.30 -10.33 -3.30
CA ALA A 209 -3.29 -9.60 -4.57
C ALA A 209 -1.89 -9.53 -5.21
N GLU A 210 -0.81 -9.44 -4.40
CA GLU A 210 0.57 -9.42 -4.90
C GLU A 210 0.94 -10.69 -5.69
N LEU A 211 0.34 -11.84 -5.37
CA LEU A 211 0.55 -13.08 -6.13
C LEU A 211 0.19 -12.94 -7.62
N VAL A 212 -0.73 -12.03 -7.95
CA VAL A 212 -1.18 -11.72 -9.32
C VAL A 212 -0.53 -10.44 -9.84
N MET A 213 -0.37 -9.42 -8.99
CA MET A 213 0.14 -8.10 -9.35
C MET A 213 1.57 -8.16 -9.90
N ARG A 214 2.46 -8.81 -9.20
CA ARG A 214 3.88 -9.07 -9.52
C ARG A 214 4.62 -7.87 -10.14
N LYS A 215 5.84 -7.64 -9.73
CA LYS A 215 6.61 -6.44 -10.13
C LYS A 215 6.95 -6.35 -11.63
N LYS A 216 6.94 -7.48 -12.36
CA LYS A 216 7.35 -7.56 -13.78
C LYS A 216 6.18 -7.56 -14.76
N ASP A 217 4.97 -7.89 -14.29
CA ASP A 217 3.86 -8.21 -15.18
C ASP A 217 2.99 -6.98 -15.52
N ALA A 218 3.32 -5.82 -14.96
CA ALA A 218 2.63 -4.54 -15.19
C ALA A 218 1.10 -4.62 -14.95
N VAL A 219 0.69 -5.33 -13.89
CA VAL A 219 -0.70 -5.47 -13.44
C VAL A 219 -0.87 -4.71 -12.12
N PRO A 220 -1.00 -3.37 -12.15
CA PRO A 220 -0.98 -2.56 -10.93
C PRO A 220 -2.32 -2.51 -10.18
N VAL A 221 -3.35 -3.17 -10.68
CA VAL A 221 -4.68 -3.26 -10.05
C VAL A 221 -5.19 -4.69 -10.11
N VAL A 222 -5.62 -5.19 -8.95
CA VAL A 222 -6.16 -6.54 -8.77
C VAL A 222 -7.52 -6.45 -8.10
N VAL A 223 -8.46 -7.27 -8.58
CA VAL A 223 -9.77 -7.47 -7.98
C VAL A 223 -9.71 -8.71 -7.09
N VAL A 224 -10.14 -8.57 -5.85
CA VAL A 224 -10.31 -9.68 -4.91
C VAL A 224 -11.81 -9.80 -4.60
N ARG A 225 -12.39 -10.93 -4.93
CA ARG A 225 -13.84 -11.21 -4.84
C ARG A 225 -14.12 -12.36 -3.87
N GLY A 226 -15.20 -12.24 -3.11
CA GLY A 226 -15.63 -13.29 -2.17
C GLY A 226 -15.01 -13.19 -0.78
N CYS A 227 -14.27 -12.13 -0.49
CA CYS A 227 -13.79 -11.85 0.87
C CYS A 227 -14.93 -11.34 1.76
N GLU A 228 -15.04 -11.89 2.97
CA GLU A 228 -15.93 -11.36 4.00
C GLU A 228 -15.25 -10.16 4.68
N ILE A 229 -15.71 -8.94 4.37
CA ILE A 229 -15.23 -7.69 4.96
C ILE A 229 -16.37 -6.96 5.68
N GLU A 230 -16.05 -6.24 6.74
CA GLU A 230 -17.00 -5.37 7.43
C GLU A 230 -17.05 -4.00 6.74
N LYS A 231 -18.19 -3.73 6.05
CA LYS A 231 -18.39 -2.50 5.28
C LYS A 231 -18.67 -1.30 6.18
N GLU A 232 -17.63 -0.79 6.79
CA GLU A 232 -17.62 0.44 7.57
C GLU A 232 -16.35 1.20 7.21
N GLU A 233 -16.35 2.52 7.29
CA GLU A 233 -15.14 3.29 6.94
C GLU A 233 -14.04 3.02 7.96
N GLY A 234 -12.88 2.59 7.47
CA GLY A 234 -11.66 2.33 8.21
C GLY A 234 -10.47 3.12 7.64
N SER A 235 -9.33 2.96 8.26
CA SER A 235 -8.09 3.63 7.91
C SER A 235 -6.91 2.64 7.98
N ALA A 236 -5.91 2.79 7.13
CA ALA A 236 -4.66 2.05 7.27
C ALA A 236 -3.96 2.34 8.60
N LYS A 237 -4.27 3.47 9.24
CA LYS A 237 -3.77 3.80 10.59
C LYS A 237 -4.30 2.87 11.67
N ASP A 238 -5.46 2.25 11.46
CA ASP A 238 -6.03 1.27 12.41
C ASP A 238 -5.17 -0.01 12.51
N LEU A 239 -4.29 -0.25 11.51
CA LEU A 239 -3.32 -1.35 11.51
C LEU A 239 -2.04 -1.02 12.29
N LEU A 240 -1.81 0.25 12.63
CA LEU A 240 -0.60 0.66 13.33
C LEU A 240 -0.68 0.25 14.81
N ARG A 241 0.36 -0.41 15.29
CA ARG A 241 0.47 -0.76 16.70
C ARG A 241 0.71 0.52 17.52
N PRO A 242 -0.06 0.75 18.59
CA PRO A 242 0.21 1.86 19.52
C PRO A 242 1.63 1.75 20.09
N GLU A 243 2.33 2.87 20.27
CA GLU A 243 3.73 2.89 20.75
C GLU A 243 3.88 2.19 22.11
N ALA A 244 2.88 2.33 22.99
CA ALA A 244 2.86 1.68 24.30
C ALA A 244 2.78 0.14 24.23
N GLU A 245 2.37 -0.41 23.09
CA GLU A 245 2.24 -1.86 22.84
C GLU A 245 3.34 -2.39 21.90
N ASP A 246 4.26 -1.51 21.47
CA ASP A 246 5.33 -1.88 20.55
C ASP A 246 6.51 -2.49 21.32
N LEU A 247 6.75 -3.78 21.06
CA LEU A 247 7.85 -4.53 21.68
C LEU A 247 9.16 -4.50 20.85
N PHE A 248 9.19 -3.78 19.73
CA PHE A 248 10.29 -3.83 18.75
C PHE A 248 11.04 -2.50 18.59
N ARG A 249 10.62 -1.46 19.28
CA ARG A 249 11.27 -0.14 19.33
C ARG A 249 12.04 0.06 20.61
#